data_63aa771853bd078e50730860813212fa
#
_entry.id   63aa771853bd078e50730860813212fa
#
_cell.length_a   1.000
_cell.length_b   1.000
_cell.length_c   1.000
_cell.angle_alpha   90.00
_cell.angle_beta   90.00
_cell.angle_gamma   90.00
#
_symmetry.space_group_name_H-M   'P 1'
#
loop_
_entity.id
_entity.type
_entity.pdbx_description
1 polymer ?
#
loop_
_entity_poly.entity_id
_entity_poly.type
_entity_poly.pdbx_seq_one_letter_code
_entity_poly.pdbx_strand_id
1 'polypeptide(L)'
;MEKKNTLFKNTIYKSILSIVNIVVPIIIGPYIMRLLDVDLYGMYNRVFADFQMFLAFAGFGVYTLGVREISKIRDDKEKVSKLFTNLFMISMFSNLLVLIMYIVYSLLISTGMARTLYLVMTIQIFANIFYVEFVNEALENYKFITIKSVIVKIIYFLSILLAVRNPDDIVIYAIVVSLTNFLNNIISFIYAKRRIKFAFSKIEIKKYIKPLIAVLVITNVDLLYSQLDRVMLGKYVNDVSVTIYYTAFYLVSTLAAIPYSIINVSIPRLSYLLKNKGKEIYEEKLNNSIASLLFIIVPMCLGVFVLSKEIIILYAGKKYLAAIVPLMIACITRIFISLESVMNNLVMYPNNREDRILKVSLICGTSNLIINYLLVTFKIFSPITALATTGLVELAVFITHYIYARRKMNINVQVFSKKNMTYIILSLLFIPISLLLRKLNLGFYITMILIIIACMLLYFIVLYIKKDNNLMFILDKFKNKLKVGKK
;
A
#
# COMPACT_ATOMS: atom_id res chain seq x y z
N MET A 1 -30.54 -12.56 13.83
CA MET A 1 -30.69 -11.86 12.55
C MET A 1 -30.01 -10.48 12.51
N GLU A 2 -30.16 -9.64 13.53
CA GLU A 2 -29.54 -8.27 13.58
C GLU A 2 -28.02 -8.25 13.44
N LYS A 3 -27.27 -9.11 14.15
CA LYS A 3 -25.80 -9.19 14.02
C LYS A 3 -25.32 -9.53 12.58
N LYS A 4 -26.07 -10.37 11.86
CA LYS A 4 -25.75 -10.76 10.48
C LYS A 4 -25.99 -9.61 9.50
N ASN A 5 -27.03 -8.81 9.76
CA ASN A 5 -27.37 -7.62 8.96
C ASN A 5 -26.36 -6.48 9.18
N THR A 6 -25.84 -6.31 10.40
CA THR A 6 -24.81 -5.33 10.74
C THR A 6 -23.47 -5.67 10.08
N LEU A 7 -23.08 -6.95 10.11
CA LEU A 7 -21.84 -7.41 9.47
C LEU A 7 -21.87 -7.18 7.94
N PHE A 8 -22.99 -7.48 7.28
CA PHE A 8 -23.17 -7.27 5.85
C PHE A 8 -23.10 -5.78 5.49
N LYS A 9 -23.78 -4.90 6.23
CA LYS A 9 -23.74 -3.45 6.05
C LYS A 9 -22.31 -2.91 6.23
N ASN A 10 -21.60 -3.35 7.26
CA ASN A 10 -20.21 -2.94 7.52
C ASN A 10 -19.28 -3.37 6.38
N THR A 11 -19.49 -4.56 5.81
CA THR A 11 -18.72 -5.02 4.65
C THR A 11 -18.96 -4.14 3.43
N ILE A 12 -20.20 -3.72 3.16
CA ILE A 12 -20.53 -2.80 2.07
C ILE A 12 -19.81 -1.45 2.27
N TYR A 13 -19.90 -0.86 3.46
CA TYR A 13 -19.23 0.40 3.75
C TYR A 13 -17.70 0.30 3.58
N LYS A 14 -17.07 -0.76 4.07
CA LYS A 14 -15.63 -1.01 3.83
C LYS A 14 -15.31 -1.13 2.35
N SER A 15 -16.14 -1.81 1.58
CA SER A 15 -15.94 -1.96 0.12
C SER A 15 -16.05 -0.62 -0.60
N ILE A 16 -17.04 0.20 -0.26
CA ILE A 16 -17.18 1.56 -0.82
C ILE A 16 -15.94 2.39 -0.47
N LEU A 17 -15.50 2.38 0.78
CA LEU A 17 -14.30 3.09 1.22
C LEU A 17 -13.06 2.65 0.43
N SER A 18 -12.87 1.33 0.24
CA SER A 18 -11.77 0.78 -0.53
C SER A 18 -11.80 1.24 -1.99
N ILE A 19 -12.97 1.22 -2.62
CA ILE A 19 -13.16 1.71 -4.00
C ILE A 19 -12.78 3.19 -4.10
N VAL A 20 -13.28 4.02 -3.21
CA VAL A 20 -12.99 5.47 -3.21
C VAL A 20 -11.49 5.72 -2.98
N ASN A 21 -10.85 4.94 -2.13
CA ASN A 21 -9.41 5.03 -1.87
C ASN A 21 -8.55 4.69 -3.10
N ILE A 22 -9.06 3.89 -4.03
CA ILE A 22 -8.38 3.53 -5.28
C ILE A 22 -8.73 4.53 -6.40
N VAL A 23 -10.01 4.86 -6.54
CA VAL A 23 -10.52 5.67 -7.67
C VAL A 23 -10.03 7.12 -7.60
N VAL A 24 -10.06 7.75 -6.42
CA VAL A 24 -9.66 9.15 -6.27
C VAL A 24 -8.21 9.40 -6.70
N PRO A 25 -7.20 8.64 -6.24
CA PRO A 25 -5.83 8.77 -6.73
C PRO A 25 -5.67 8.50 -8.24
N ILE A 26 -6.43 7.55 -8.80
CA ILE A 26 -6.38 7.26 -10.24
C ILE A 26 -6.87 8.45 -11.07
N ILE A 27 -7.83 9.21 -10.57
CA ILE A 27 -8.36 10.38 -11.30
C ILE A 27 -7.48 11.61 -11.07
N ILE A 28 -7.06 11.88 -9.82
CA ILE A 28 -6.28 13.07 -9.47
C ILE A 28 -4.82 12.93 -9.93
N GLY A 29 -4.25 11.72 -9.86
CA GLY A 29 -2.85 11.48 -10.20
C GLY A 29 -2.45 11.99 -11.59
N PRO A 30 -3.18 11.66 -12.67
CA PRO A 30 -2.91 12.19 -14.00
C PRO A 30 -2.96 13.71 -14.08
N TYR A 31 -3.93 14.32 -13.42
CA TYR A 31 -4.06 15.78 -13.37
C TYR A 31 -2.81 16.42 -12.76
N ILE A 32 -2.42 15.99 -11.57
CA ILE A 32 -1.27 16.51 -10.84
C ILE A 32 0.04 16.27 -11.60
N MET A 33 0.27 15.04 -12.08
CA MET A 33 1.50 14.70 -12.79
C MET A 33 1.64 15.45 -14.12
N ARG A 34 0.54 15.71 -14.81
CA ARG A 34 0.59 16.47 -16.06
C ARG A 34 0.73 17.97 -15.85
N LEU A 35 0.18 18.50 -14.77
CA LEU A 35 0.17 19.92 -14.48
C LEU A 35 1.50 20.35 -13.84
N LEU A 36 1.86 19.79 -12.69
CA LEU A 36 2.99 20.24 -11.90
C LEU A 36 4.32 20.03 -12.60
N ASP A 37 5.29 20.90 -12.31
CA ASP A 37 6.66 20.72 -12.74
C ASP A 37 7.26 19.42 -12.18
N VAL A 38 8.10 18.74 -12.98
CA VAL A 38 8.64 17.42 -12.65
C VAL A 38 9.63 17.50 -11.48
N ASP A 39 10.45 18.53 -11.43
CA ASP A 39 11.45 18.71 -10.37
C ASP A 39 10.77 19.09 -9.05
N LEU A 40 9.84 20.06 -9.09
CA LEU A 40 9.06 20.46 -7.91
C LEU A 40 8.23 19.31 -7.34
N TYR A 41 7.64 18.49 -8.20
CA TYR A 41 6.91 17.30 -7.75
C TYR A 41 7.84 16.24 -7.15
N GLY A 42 9.07 16.15 -7.65
CA GLY A 42 10.11 15.32 -7.06
C GLY A 42 10.55 15.80 -5.68
N MET A 43 10.80 17.10 -5.56
CA MET A 43 11.10 17.73 -4.28
C MET A 43 9.99 17.44 -3.25
N TYR A 44 8.72 17.59 -3.62
CA TYR A 44 7.59 17.23 -2.76
C TYR A 44 7.64 15.76 -2.35
N ASN A 45 7.87 14.83 -3.28
CA ASN A 45 7.91 13.41 -2.99
C ASN A 45 9.11 13.01 -2.12
N ARG A 46 10.25 13.69 -2.23
CA ARG A 46 11.40 13.53 -1.32
C ARG A 46 11.04 14.00 0.10
N VAL A 47 10.54 15.24 0.21
CA VAL A 47 10.10 15.79 1.51
C VAL A 47 9.00 14.92 2.13
N PHE A 48 8.09 14.41 1.32
CA PHE A 48 7.05 13.48 1.78
C PHE A 48 7.61 12.13 2.25
N ALA A 49 8.70 11.64 1.66
CA ALA A 49 9.37 10.42 2.13
C ALA A 49 9.99 10.62 3.52
N ASP A 50 10.71 11.73 3.73
CA ASP A 50 11.22 12.10 5.06
C ASP A 50 10.09 12.25 6.08
N PHE A 51 9.03 12.98 5.69
CA PHE A 51 7.84 13.14 6.53
C PHE A 51 7.23 11.79 6.95
N GLN A 52 7.11 10.82 6.04
CA GLN A 52 6.58 9.49 6.35
C GLN A 52 7.45 8.73 7.36
N MET A 53 8.77 8.90 7.31
CA MET A 53 9.67 8.31 8.29
C MET A 53 9.42 8.88 9.70
N PHE A 54 9.25 10.20 9.81
CA PHE A 54 8.90 10.85 11.08
C PHE A 54 7.50 10.45 11.56
N LEU A 55 6.52 10.40 10.65
CA LEU A 55 5.13 10.03 10.95
C LEU A 55 5.02 8.61 11.51
N ALA A 56 5.86 7.69 11.07
CA ALA A 56 5.92 6.33 11.60
C ALA A 56 6.18 6.31 13.11
N PHE A 57 7.09 7.17 13.59
CA PHE A 57 7.37 7.34 15.01
C PHE A 57 6.28 8.14 15.73
N ALA A 58 5.68 9.11 15.07
CA ALA A 58 4.62 9.96 15.63
C ALA A 58 3.39 9.14 16.05
N GLY A 59 2.97 8.18 15.22
CA GLY A 59 1.84 7.29 15.52
C GLY A 59 2.09 6.29 16.63
N PHE A 60 3.35 5.99 16.96
CA PHE A 60 3.84 5.13 18.04
C PHE A 60 3.11 3.78 18.19
N GLY A 61 2.60 3.22 17.09
CA GLY A 61 1.85 1.95 17.08
C GLY A 61 0.46 2.00 17.74
N VAL A 62 -0.01 3.19 18.16
CA VAL A 62 -1.27 3.38 18.87
C VAL A 62 -2.47 2.88 18.08
N TYR A 63 -2.47 3.07 16.75
CA TYR A 63 -3.56 2.62 15.91
C TYR A 63 -3.78 1.10 16.01
N THR A 64 -2.77 0.31 15.74
CA THR A 64 -2.87 -1.16 15.72
C THR A 64 -3.20 -1.74 17.10
N LEU A 65 -2.51 -1.25 18.14
CA LEU A 65 -2.78 -1.66 19.51
C LEU A 65 -4.20 -1.24 19.94
N GLY A 66 -4.59 0.00 19.60
CA GLY A 66 -5.89 0.58 19.97
C GLY A 66 -7.06 -0.19 19.36
N VAL A 67 -7.02 -0.50 18.05
CA VAL A 67 -8.04 -1.34 17.41
C VAL A 67 -8.16 -2.67 18.13
N ARG A 68 -7.04 -3.34 18.39
CA ARG A 68 -7.03 -4.67 19.01
C ARG A 68 -7.57 -4.67 20.44
N GLU A 69 -7.09 -3.76 21.28
CA GLU A 69 -7.43 -3.79 22.71
C GLU A 69 -8.83 -3.19 22.99
N ILE A 70 -9.24 -2.12 22.27
CA ILE A 70 -10.58 -1.55 22.42
C ILE A 70 -11.65 -2.54 21.94
N SER A 71 -11.41 -3.26 20.84
CA SER A 71 -12.35 -4.27 20.33
C SER A 71 -12.67 -5.36 21.36
N LYS A 72 -11.72 -5.71 22.24
CA LYS A 72 -11.91 -6.71 23.30
C LYS A 72 -12.83 -6.24 24.44
N ILE A 73 -12.89 -4.93 24.68
CA ILE A 73 -13.60 -4.31 25.81
C ILE A 73 -14.71 -3.36 25.35
N ARG A 74 -15.12 -3.42 24.08
CA ARG A 74 -16.01 -2.46 23.43
C ARG A 74 -17.39 -2.29 24.10
N ASP A 75 -17.83 -3.32 24.84
CA ASP A 75 -19.13 -3.31 25.53
C ASP A 75 -19.04 -2.60 26.91
N ASP A 76 -17.82 -2.34 27.42
CA ASP A 76 -17.56 -1.66 28.68
C ASP A 76 -17.10 -0.22 28.47
N LYS A 77 -18.03 0.74 28.52
CA LYS A 77 -17.74 2.16 28.23
C LYS A 77 -16.70 2.76 29.18
N GLU A 78 -16.62 2.33 30.42
CA GLU A 78 -15.65 2.86 31.37
C GLU A 78 -14.23 2.42 31.02
N LYS A 79 -14.05 1.12 30.74
CA LYS A 79 -12.76 0.57 30.31
C LYS A 79 -12.31 1.17 28.96
N VAL A 80 -13.25 1.32 28.02
CA VAL A 80 -12.97 1.99 26.74
C VAL A 80 -12.49 3.43 26.97
N SER A 81 -13.15 4.21 27.85
CA SER A 81 -12.76 5.58 28.15
C SER A 81 -11.36 5.66 28.79
N LYS A 82 -11.05 4.77 29.73
CA LYS A 82 -9.71 4.70 30.35
C LYS A 82 -8.64 4.34 29.35
N LEU A 83 -8.86 3.30 28.53
CA LEU A 83 -7.89 2.88 27.52
C LEU A 83 -7.70 3.95 26.45
N PHE A 84 -8.79 4.53 25.95
CA PHE A 84 -8.75 5.64 24.99
C PHE A 84 -7.93 6.80 25.52
N THR A 85 -8.15 7.23 26.79
CA THR A 85 -7.41 8.33 27.39
C THR A 85 -5.92 8.03 27.44
N ASN A 86 -5.52 6.84 27.89
CA ASN A 86 -4.10 6.46 27.94
C ASN A 86 -3.46 6.45 26.57
N LEU A 87 -4.08 5.84 25.56
CA LEU A 87 -3.56 5.78 24.20
C LEU A 87 -3.51 7.15 23.52
N PHE A 88 -4.53 8.00 23.76
CA PHE A 88 -4.55 9.36 23.26
C PHE A 88 -3.42 10.19 23.84
N MET A 89 -3.18 10.13 25.15
CA MET A 89 -2.08 10.84 25.81
C MET A 89 -0.71 10.39 25.25
N ILE A 90 -0.50 9.08 25.09
CA ILE A 90 0.75 8.57 24.49
C ILE A 90 0.91 9.10 23.06
N SER A 91 -0.14 9.01 22.22
CA SER A 91 -0.12 9.54 20.87
C SER A 91 0.15 11.03 20.83
N MET A 92 -0.52 11.82 21.69
CA MET A 92 -0.33 13.26 21.75
C MET A 92 1.13 13.63 22.10
N PHE A 93 1.71 13.03 23.15
CA PHE A 93 3.10 13.32 23.52
C PHE A 93 4.09 12.86 22.46
N SER A 94 3.89 11.67 21.85
CA SER A 94 4.74 11.19 20.77
C SER A 94 4.68 12.12 19.56
N ASN A 95 3.47 12.54 19.14
CA ASN A 95 3.30 13.46 18.02
C ASN A 95 3.93 14.84 18.30
N LEU A 96 3.79 15.39 19.50
CA LEU A 96 4.41 16.67 19.87
C LEU A 96 5.94 16.56 19.86
N LEU A 97 6.51 15.49 20.41
CA LEU A 97 7.94 15.25 20.37
C LEU A 97 8.46 15.15 18.93
N VAL A 98 7.80 14.32 18.10
CA VAL A 98 8.18 14.16 16.70
C VAL A 98 7.98 15.43 15.90
N LEU A 99 6.94 16.24 16.20
CA LEU A 99 6.72 17.55 15.57
C LEU A 99 7.90 18.49 15.82
N ILE A 100 8.37 18.58 17.08
CA ILE A 100 9.53 19.40 17.43
C ILE A 100 10.78 18.90 16.70
N MET A 101 11.03 17.58 16.73
CA MET A 101 12.17 16.99 16.03
C MET A 101 12.11 17.22 14.51
N TYR A 102 10.93 17.14 13.91
CA TYR A 102 10.73 17.37 12.48
C TYR A 102 10.95 18.84 12.10
N ILE A 103 10.48 19.77 12.91
CA ILE A 103 10.72 21.22 12.71
C ILE A 103 12.23 21.50 12.77
N VAL A 104 12.92 21.02 13.81
CA VAL A 104 14.36 21.20 13.95
C VAL A 104 15.10 20.60 12.75
N TYR A 105 14.76 19.36 12.39
CA TYR A 105 15.30 18.69 11.21
C TYR A 105 15.10 19.54 9.95
N SER A 106 13.89 20.02 9.70
CA SER A 106 13.58 20.82 8.51
C SER A 106 14.39 22.13 8.43
N LEU A 107 14.59 22.79 9.55
CA LEU A 107 15.36 24.05 9.62
C LEU A 107 16.86 23.83 9.39
N LEU A 108 17.40 22.68 9.83
CA LEU A 108 18.82 22.36 9.71
C LEU A 108 19.21 21.87 8.32
N ILE A 109 18.34 21.08 7.66
CA ILE A 109 18.74 20.38 6.42
C ILE A 109 18.22 21.00 5.15
N SER A 110 17.27 21.94 5.22
CA SER A 110 16.59 22.47 4.04
C SER A 110 16.62 23.98 3.94
N THR A 111 16.56 24.49 2.71
CA THR A 111 16.48 25.90 2.38
C THR A 111 15.44 26.13 1.28
N GLY A 112 15.05 27.39 1.05
CA GLY A 112 14.17 27.78 -0.03
C GLY A 112 12.82 27.02 -0.07
N MET A 113 12.41 26.59 -1.24
CA MET A 113 11.13 25.90 -1.50
C MET A 113 10.99 24.59 -0.71
N ALA A 114 12.07 23.80 -0.60
CA ALA A 114 12.05 22.56 0.19
C ALA A 114 11.70 22.83 1.65
N ARG A 115 12.27 23.87 2.27
CA ARG A 115 11.93 24.26 3.65
C ARG A 115 10.44 24.59 3.79
N THR A 116 9.89 25.34 2.84
CA THR A 116 8.44 25.64 2.83
C THR A 116 7.59 24.37 2.80
N LEU A 117 7.95 23.39 1.98
CA LEU A 117 7.25 22.09 1.91
C LEU A 117 7.36 21.32 3.23
N TYR A 118 8.55 21.26 3.85
CA TYR A 118 8.71 20.66 5.17
C TYR A 118 7.82 21.31 6.21
N LEU A 119 7.81 22.66 6.27
CA LEU A 119 6.98 23.40 7.23
C LEU A 119 5.48 23.20 6.98
N VAL A 120 5.02 23.15 5.74
CA VAL A 120 3.62 22.83 5.43
C VAL A 120 3.25 21.42 5.91
N MET A 121 4.15 20.43 5.79
CA MET A 121 3.87 19.07 6.27
C MET A 121 3.82 18.95 7.80
N THR A 122 4.30 19.93 8.58
CA THR A 122 4.10 19.97 10.03
C THR A 122 2.62 19.95 10.40
N ILE A 123 1.76 20.53 9.54
CA ILE A 123 0.29 20.50 9.72
C ILE A 123 -0.20 19.06 9.81
N GLN A 124 0.38 18.13 9.04
CA GLN A 124 -0.04 16.73 9.05
C GLN A 124 0.43 15.98 10.31
N ILE A 125 1.64 16.27 10.83
CA ILE A 125 2.10 15.71 12.12
C ILE A 125 1.23 16.24 13.25
N PHE A 126 0.92 17.54 13.25
CA PHE A 126 -0.01 18.13 14.21
C PHE A 126 -1.41 17.51 14.09
N ALA A 127 -1.91 17.34 12.87
CA ALA A 127 -3.18 16.68 12.59
C ALA A 127 -3.23 15.24 13.11
N ASN A 128 -2.08 14.54 13.14
CA ASN A 128 -2.00 13.16 13.61
C ASN A 128 -2.25 13.01 15.12
N ILE A 129 -2.15 14.10 15.92
CA ILE A 129 -2.59 14.13 17.33
C ILE A 129 -4.08 13.74 17.41
N PHE A 130 -4.89 14.18 16.46
CA PHE A 130 -6.33 13.93 16.39
C PHE A 130 -6.70 12.64 15.65
N TYR A 131 -5.70 11.84 15.26
CA TYR A 131 -5.93 10.58 14.55
C TYR A 131 -6.40 9.49 15.51
N VAL A 132 -7.71 9.40 15.72
CA VAL A 132 -8.37 8.45 16.61
C VAL A 132 -9.25 7.44 15.87
N GLU A 133 -8.95 7.19 14.60
CA GLU A 133 -9.72 6.27 13.76
C GLU A 133 -9.77 4.83 14.34
N PHE A 134 -8.72 4.42 15.07
CA PHE A 134 -8.66 3.14 15.77
C PHE A 134 -9.86 2.91 16.71
N VAL A 135 -10.41 3.98 17.31
CA VAL A 135 -11.62 3.89 18.15
C VAL A 135 -12.85 3.62 17.29
N ASN A 136 -13.00 4.37 16.20
CA ASN A 136 -14.15 4.23 15.30
C ASN A 136 -14.17 2.84 14.65
N GLU A 137 -13.01 2.29 14.29
CA GLU A 137 -12.88 0.93 13.75
C GLU A 137 -13.17 -0.14 14.81
N ALA A 138 -12.59 0.00 16.00
CA ALA A 138 -12.81 -0.96 17.11
C ALA A 138 -14.28 -1.05 17.52
N LEU A 139 -15.01 0.06 17.42
CA LEU A 139 -16.46 0.14 17.69
C LEU A 139 -17.32 -0.18 16.44
N GLU A 140 -16.70 -0.60 15.33
CA GLU A 140 -17.39 -0.97 14.09
C GLU A 140 -18.23 0.17 13.46
N ASN A 141 -17.86 1.43 13.66
CA ASN A 141 -18.57 2.60 13.14
C ASN A 141 -18.29 2.85 11.63
N TYR A 142 -18.29 1.80 10.81
CA TYR A 142 -17.87 1.87 9.40
C TYR A 142 -18.75 2.79 8.54
N LYS A 143 -20.03 2.95 8.88
CA LYS A 143 -20.90 3.93 8.21
C LYS A 143 -20.34 5.34 8.34
N PHE A 144 -19.97 5.75 9.56
CA PHE A 144 -19.38 7.07 9.80
C PHE A 144 -18.04 7.23 9.08
N ILE A 145 -17.13 6.24 9.23
CA ILE A 145 -15.81 6.25 8.60
C ILE A 145 -15.94 6.45 7.08
N THR A 146 -16.84 5.70 6.45
CA THR A 146 -17.05 5.76 5.00
C THR A 146 -17.61 7.10 4.56
N ILE A 147 -18.70 7.58 5.17
CA ILE A 147 -19.35 8.84 4.79
C ILE A 147 -18.36 9.99 4.97
N LYS A 148 -17.70 10.09 6.13
CA LYS A 148 -16.67 11.10 6.40
C LYS A 148 -15.56 11.07 5.34
N SER A 149 -15.00 9.89 5.08
CA SER A 149 -13.87 9.76 4.15
C SER A 149 -14.25 10.10 2.71
N VAL A 150 -15.46 9.75 2.28
CA VAL A 150 -15.98 10.13 0.96
C VAL A 150 -16.13 11.64 0.85
N ILE A 151 -16.74 12.29 1.85
CA ILE A 151 -16.93 13.76 1.87
C ILE A 151 -15.57 14.46 1.83
N VAL A 152 -14.62 14.05 2.70
CA VAL A 152 -13.28 14.67 2.73
C VAL A 152 -12.53 14.46 1.40
N LYS A 153 -12.69 13.31 0.75
CA LYS A 153 -12.08 13.06 -0.57
C LYS A 153 -12.74 13.89 -1.69
N ILE A 154 -14.03 14.15 -1.62
CA ILE A 154 -14.70 15.08 -2.55
C ILE A 154 -14.16 16.50 -2.33
N ILE A 155 -14.04 16.95 -1.08
CA ILE A 155 -13.43 18.24 -0.74
C ILE A 155 -12.00 18.32 -1.28
N TYR A 156 -11.18 17.28 -1.04
CA TYR A 156 -9.83 17.18 -1.56
C TYR A 156 -9.80 17.30 -3.10
N PHE A 157 -10.63 16.53 -3.79
CA PHE A 157 -10.73 16.55 -5.25
C PHE A 157 -11.06 17.94 -5.78
N LEU A 158 -12.12 18.56 -5.24
CA LEU A 158 -12.54 19.91 -5.63
C LEU A 158 -11.48 20.96 -5.31
N SER A 159 -10.87 20.89 -4.11
CA SER A 159 -9.80 21.81 -3.72
C SER A 159 -8.59 21.75 -4.65
N ILE A 160 -8.19 20.53 -5.06
CA ILE A 160 -7.11 20.36 -6.04
C ILE A 160 -7.47 21.02 -7.37
N LEU A 161 -8.64 20.76 -7.93
CA LEU A 161 -9.05 21.33 -9.22
C LEU A 161 -9.20 22.85 -9.19
N LEU A 162 -9.61 23.41 -8.05
CA LEU A 162 -9.82 24.84 -7.90
C LEU A 162 -8.55 25.63 -7.58
N ALA A 163 -7.66 25.08 -6.77
CA ALA A 163 -6.50 25.79 -6.23
C ALA A 163 -5.18 25.47 -6.95
N VAL A 164 -5.00 24.27 -7.49
CA VAL A 164 -3.76 23.86 -8.15
C VAL A 164 -3.96 23.97 -9.66
N ARG A 165 -3.45 25.05 -10.27
CA ARG A 165 -3.71 25.38 -11.69
C ARG A 165 -2.43 25.63 -12.50
N ASN A 166 -1.32 25.92 -11.84
CA ASN A 166 -0.05 26.25 -12.48
C ASN A 166 1.01 25.17 -12.19
N PRO A 167 2.03 25.04 -13.04
CA PRO A 167 3.13 24.11 -12.82
C PRO A 167 3.87 24.31 -11.48
N ASP A 168 3.91 25.53 -10.98
CA ASP A 168 4.63 25.93 -9.76
C ASP A 168 3.80 25.83 -8.48
N ASP A 169 2.54 25.42 -8.56
CA ASP A 169 1.59 25.37 -7.42
C ASP A 169 1.88 24.21 -6.44
N ILE A 170 3.13 23.75 -6.32
CA ILE A 170 3.51 22.62 -5.47
C ILE A 170 3.24 22.89 -3.98
N VAL A 171 3.43 24.13 -3.51
CA VAL A 171 3.14 24.51 -2.12
C VAL A 171 1.63 24.51 -1.87
N ILE A 172 0.84 25.01 -2.82
CA ILE A 172 -0.62 24.97 -2.75
C ILE A 172 -1.12 23.52 -2.70
N TYR A 173 -0.56 22.65 -3.55
CA TYR A 173 -0.83 21.23 -3.51
C TYR A 173 -0.54 20.62 -2.13
N ALA A 174 0.63 20.90 -1.55
CA ALA A 174 1.02 20.41 -0.23
C ALA A 174 0.08 20.93 0.88
N ILE A 175 -0.35 22.20 0.82
CA ILE A 175 -1.32 22.79 1.75
C ILE A 175 -2.67 22.08 1.65
N VAL A 176 -3.20 21.88 0.45
CA VAL A 176 -4.49 21.18 0.25
C VAL A 176 -4.44 19.77 0.81
N VAL A 177 -3.36 19.01 0.54
CA VAL A 177 -3.15 17.67 1.09
C VAL A 177 -3.13 17.71 2.61
N SER A 178 -2.39 18.67 3.20
CA SER A 178 -2.21 18.78 4.66
C SER A 178 -3.50 19.19 5.38
N LEU A 179 -4.23 20.17 4.84
CA LEU A 179 -5.50 20.63 5.42
C LEU A 179 -6.61 19.57 5.29
N THR A 180 -6.67 18.84 4.20
CA THR A 180 -7.66 17.76 4.05
C THR A 180 -7.37 16.59 4.99
N ASN A 181 -6.10 16.26 5.25
CA ASN A 181 -5.73 15.30 6.30
C ASN A 181 -6.11 15.81 7.70
N PHE A 182 -5.86 17.09 7.99
CA PHE A 182 -6.28 17.70 9.24
C PHE A 182 -7.81 17.62 9.43
N LEU A 183 -8.57 18.00 8.40
CA LEU A 183 -10.03 17.92 8.39
C LEU A 183 -10.52 16.47 8.64
N ASN A 184 -9.91 15.49 7.98
CA ASN A 184 -10.24 14.07 8.17
C ASN A 184 -10.06 13.63 9.63
N ASN A 185 -8.95 14.03 10.26
CA ASN A 185 -8.61 13.61 11.61
C ASN A 185 -9.44 14.35 12.67
N ILE A 186 -9.65 15.65 12.51
CA ILE A 186 -10.43 16.44 13.47
C ILE A 186 -11.90 16.01 13.50
N ILE A 187 -12.51 15.69 12.34
CA ILE A 187 -13.88 15.16 12.29
C ILE A 187 -13.97 13.82 13.02
N SER A 188 -12.99 12.92 12.84
CA SER A 188 -12.93 11.65 13.58
C SER A 188 -12.81 11.86 15.08
N PHE A 189 -11.97 12.81 15.49
CA PHE A 189 -11.77 13.15 16.90
C PHE A 189 -13.06 13.71 17.54
N ILE A 190 -13.71 14.68 16.90
CA ILE A 190 -14.97 15.25 17.38
C ILE A 190 -16.05 14.16 17.52
N TYR A 191 -16.16 13.28 16.54
CA TYR A 191 -17.13 12.19 16.57
C TYR A 191 -16.84 11.20 17.71
N ALA A 192 -15.59 10.81 17.90
CA ALA A 192 -15.17 9.92 18.99
C ALA A 192 -15.41 10.58 20.35
N LYS A 193 -15.07 11.85 20.53
CA LYS A 193 -15.24 12.62 21.77
C LYS A 193 -16.70 12.80 22.20
N ARG A 194 -17.63 12.89 21.25
CA ARG A 194 -19.07 12.93 21.58
C ARG A 194 -19.58 11.62 22.18
N ARG A 195 -18.87 10.51 21.99
CA ARG A 195 -19.27 9.17 22.44
C ARG A 195 -18.45 8.62 23.59
N ILE A 196 -17.19 9.03 23.68
CA ILE A 196 -16.23 8.56 24.68
C ILE A 196 -15.67 9.78 25.42
N LYS A 197 -15.87 9.77 26.74
CA LYS A 197 -15.33 10.81 27.63
C LYS A 197 -13.87 10.47 27.99
N PHE A 198 -13.05 11.48 28.24
CA PHE A 198 -11.75 11.25 28.85
C PHE A 198 -11.91 10.83 30.32
N ALA A 199 -11.12 9.85 30.73
CA ALA A 199 -11.07 9.34 32.10
C ALA A 199 -9.64 9.45 32.64
N PHE A 200 -9.34 10.60 33.26
CA PHE A 200 -8.01 10.90 33.80
C PHE A 200 -7.73 10.27 35.17
N SER A 201 -8.72 9.56 35.77
CA SER A 201 -8.62 8.99 37.12
C SER A 201 -7.60 7.89 37.30
N LYS A 202 -7.15 7.24 36.21
CA LYS A 202 -6.10 6.20 36.21
C LYS A 202 -5.30 6.26 34.92
N ILE A 203 -4.23 7.03 34.94
CA ILE A 203 -3.28 7.11 33.84
C ILE A 203 -2.19 6.05 34.04
N GLU A 204 -2.18 5.02 33.19
CA GLU A 204 -1.26 3.88 33.26
C GLU A 204 -0.38 3.80 32.00
N ILE A 205 0.25 4.92 31.62
CA ILE A 205 1.06 5.04 30.37
C ILE A 205 2.13 3.95 30.29
N LYS A 206 2.88 3.71 31.39
CA LYS A 206 3.98 2.73 31.42
C LYS A 206 3.58 1.33 30.98
N LYS A 207 2.34 0.92 31.28
CA LYS A 207 1.80 -0.38 30.91
C LYS A 207 1.74 -0.62 29.41
N TYR A 208 1.52 0.44 28.64
CA TYR A 208 1.32 0.36 27.18
C TYR A 208 2.59 0.63 26.37
N ILE A 209 3.64 1.23 26.95
CA ILE A 209 4.87 1.58 26.21
C ILE A 209 5.52 0.35 25.58
N LYS A 210 5.76 -0.72 26.36
CA LYS A 210 6.43 -1.92 25.83
C LYS A 210 5.64 -2.61 24.70
N PRO A 211 4.32 -2.84 24.81
CA PRO A 211 3.51 -3.33 23.70
C PRO A 211 3.51 -2.40 22.48
N LEU A 212 3.50 -1.08 22.69
CA LEU A 212 3.49 -0.10 21.61
C LEU A 212 4.80 -0.09 20.84
N ILE A 213 5.96 -0.16 21.52
CA ILE A 213 7.27 -0.26 20.87
C ILE A 213 7.33 -1.52 19.99
N ALA A 214 6.87 -2.66 20.49
CA ALA A 214 6.83 -3.89 19.71
C ALA A 214 5.98 -3.72 18.43
N VAL A 215 4.79 -3.13 18.57
CA VAL A 215 3.91 -2.85 17.42
C VAL A 215 4.55 -1.84 16.47
N LEU A 216 5.14 -0.75 16.99
CA LEU A 216 5.84 0.26 16.19
C LEU A 216 6.89 -0.37 15.28
N VAL A 217 7.74 -1.23 15.83
CA VAL A 217 8.80 -1.87 15.06
C VAL A 217 8.21 -2.79 13.99
N ILE A 218 7.28 -3.67 14.36
CA ILE A 218 6.69 -4.65 13.43
C ILE A 218 5.96 -3.97 12.27
N THR A 219 5.23 -2.88 12.54
CA THR A 219 4.39 -2.22 11.51
C THR A 219 5.15 -1.25 10.61
N ASN A 220 6.38 -0.85 10.99
CA ASN A 220 7.12 0.19 10.26
C ASN A 220 8.47 -0.26 9.71
N VAL A 221 8.85 -1.53 9.86
CA VAL A 221 10.12 -2.04 9.32
C VAL A 221 10.19 -1.81 7.80
N ASP A 222 9.10 -2.08 7.09
CA ASP A 222 9.05 -1.93 5.64
C ASP A 222 9.15 -0.47 5.17
N LEU A 223 8.73 0.50 6.01
CA LEU A 223 8.87 1.92 5.70
C LEU A 223 10.34 2.36 5.65
N LEU A 224 11.20 1.76 6.47
CA LEU A 224 12.59 2.17 6.55
C LEU A 224 13.31 2.03 5.22
N TYR A 225 13.07 0.97 4.46
CA TYR A 225 13.71 0.81 3.16
C TYR A 225 12.88 1.36 1.99
N SER A 226 11.56 1.30 2.02
CA SER A 226 10.73 1.81 0.92
C SER A 226 10.75 3.36 0.80
N GLN A 227 10.98 4.08 1.90
CA GLN A 227 11.13 5.53 1.88
C GLN A 227 12.58 5.97 1.60
N LEU A 228 13.58 5.19 2.07
CA LEU A 228 14.99 5.52 1.95
C LEU A 228 15.44 5.68 0.49
N ASP A 229 14.94 4.88 -0.43
CA ASP A 229 15.25 5.00 -1.86
C ASP A 229 14.96 6.43 -2.37
N ARG A 230 13.80 7.00 -2.01
CA ARG A 230 13.42 8.36 -2.44
C ARG A 230 14.28 9.44 -1.80
N VAL A 231 14.59 9.29 -0.51
CA VAL A 231 15.48 10.20 0.20
C VAL A 231 16.88 10.16 -0.41
N MET A 232 17.41 8.96 -0.67
CA MET A 232 18.72 8.79 -1.28
C MET A 232 18.78 9.32 -2.72
N LEU A 233 17.75 9.06 -3.53
CA LEU A 233 17.67 9.60 -4.90
C LEU A 233 17.69 11.12 -4.90
N GLY A 234 16.87 11.77 -4.04
CA GLY A 234 16.84 13.21 -3.95
C GLY A 234 18.14 13.83 -3.43
N LYS A 235 18.82 13.13 -2.49
CA LYS A 235 20.08 13.63 -1.91
C LYS A 235 21.28 13.41 -2.82
N TYR A 236 21.37 12.29 -3.49
CA TYR A 236 22.58 11.86 -4.20
C TYR A 236 22.46 11.92 -5.72
N VAL A 237 21.25 12.08 -6.26
CA VAL A 237 21.01 12.23 -7.71
C VAL A 237 20.33 13.57 -7.99
N ASN A 238 19.00 13.64 -7.93
CA ASN A 238 18.21 14.87 -8.07
C ASN A 238 16.71 14.60 -7.80
N ASP A 239 15.92 15.66 -7.68
CA ASP A 239 14.48 15.56 -7.42
C ASP A 239 13.70 14.99 -8.63
N VAL A 240 14.14 15.23 -9.88
CA VAL A 240 13.54 14.57 -11.06
C VAL A 240 13.62 13.05 -10.96
N SER A 241 14.73 12.51 -10.47
CA SER A 241 14.90 11.05 -10.26
C SER A 241 13.93 10.52 -9.21
N VAL A 242 13.62 11.32 -8.17
CA VAL A 242 12.58 10.95 -7.18
C VAL A 242 11.21 10.85 -7.85
N THR A 243 10.87 11.82 -8.70
CA THR A 243 9.60 11.80 -9.45
C THR A 243 9.51 10.59 -10.36
N ILE A 244 10.56 10.26 -11.10
CA ILE A 244 10.60 9.10 -12.01
C ILE A 244 10.41 7.80 -11.23
N TYR A 245 11.15 7.63 -10.12
CA TYR A 245 11.01 6.47 -9.22
C TYR A 245 9.60 6.37 -8.66
N TYR A 246 9.09 7.48 -8.09
CA TYR A 246 7.77 7.53 -7.47
C TYR A 246 6.66 7.20 -8.47
N THR A 247 6.71 7.80 -9.67
CA THR A 247 5.71 7.55 -10.72
C THR A 247 5.64 6.06 -11.09
N ALA A 248 6.79 5.44 -11.31
CA ALA A 248 6.87 4.02 -11.66
C ALA A 248 6.32 3.12 -10.54
N PHE A 249 6.81 3.33 -9.31
CA PHE A 249 6.41 2.52 -8.16
C PHE A 249 4.94 2.73 -7.78
N TYR A 250 4.46 3.96 -7.81
CA TYR A 250 3.10 4.33 -7.45
C TYR A 250 2.05 3.75 -8.39
N LEU A 251 2.29 3.81 -9.71
CA LEU A 251 1.37 3.24 -10.71
C LEU A 251 1.13 1.75 -10.49
N VAL A 252 2.20 0.97 -10.36
CA VAL A 252 2.10 -0.48 -10.15
C VAL A 252 1.50 -0.78 -8.78
N SER A 253 1.86 -0.01 -7.74
CA SER A 253 1.34 -0.20 -6.39
C SER A 253 -0.17 0.04 -6.30
N THR A 254 -0.66 1.07 -6.98
CA THR A 254 -2.09 1.40 -7.02
C THR A 254 -2.90 0.29 -7.70
N LEU A 255 -2.41 -0.23 -8.82
CA LEU A 255 -3.06 -1.36 -9.50
C LEU A 255 -3.00 -2.65 -8.66
N ALA A 256 -1.90 -2.89 -7.97
CA ALA A 256 -1.73 -4.06 -7.11
C ALA A 256 -2.64 -4.08 -5.88
N ALA A 257 -3.24 -2.96 -5.49
CA ALA A 257 -4.18 -2.91 -4.37
C ALA A 257 -5.37 -3.87 -4.53
N ILE A 258 -5.79 -4.13 -5.78
CA ILE A 258 -6.89 -5.06 -6.07
C ILE A 258 -6.49 -6.50 -5.72
N PRO A 259 -5.43 -7.10 -6.30
CA PRO A 259 -5.04 -8.47 -5.96
C PRO A 259 -4.58 -8.62 -4.50
N TYR A 260 -4.02 -7.59 -3.87
CA TYR A 260 -3.67 -7.61 -2.44
C TYR A 260 -4.87 -7.81 -1.51
N SER A 261 -6.08 -7.48 -1.95
CA SER A 261 -7.30 -7.79 -1.20
C SER A 261 -7.46 -9.29 -0.92
N ILE A 262 -6.94 -10.16 -1.79
CA ILE A 262 -6.94 -11.62 -1.60
C ILE A 262 -6.12 -11.99 -0.37
N ILE A 263 -4.94 -11.38 -0.20
CA ILE A 263 -4.08 -11.61 0.96
C ILE A 263 -4.82 -11.17 2.23
N ASN A 264 -5.33 -9.94 2.25
CA ASN A 264 -6.01 -9.36 3.43
C ASN A 264 -7.21 -10.19 3.90
N VAL A 265 -8.01 -10.72 2.97
CA VAL A 265 -9.16 -11.59 3.30
C VAL A 265 -8.70 -12.98 3.75
N SER A 266 -7.55 -13.45 3.25
CA SER A 266 -7.03 -14.79 3.56
C SER A 266 -6.39 -14.87 4.95
N ILE A 267 -5.81 -13.78 5.49
CA ILE A 267 -5.11 -13.77 6.79
C ILE A 267 -5.97 -14.36 7.92
N PRO A 268 -7.15 -13.80 8.26
CA PRO A 268 -7.96 -14.31 9.38
C PRO A 268 -8.49 -15.71 9.11
N ARG A 269 -8.82 -16.01 7.84
CA ARG A 269 -9.32 -17.33 7.45
C ARG A 269 -8.27 -18.42 7.63
N LEU A 270 -7.04 -18.19 7.15
CA LEU A 270 -5.95 -19.14 7.26
C LEU A 270 -5.49 -19.34 8.70
N SER A 271 -5.43 -18.25 9.49
CA SER A 271 -5.13 -18.35 10.93
C SER A 271 -6.17 -19.21 11.67
N TYR A 272 -7.46 -19.04 11.35
CA TYR A 272 -8.53 -19.87 11.91
C TYR A 272 -8.39 -21.34 11.50
N LEU A 273 -8.14 -21.61 10.21
CA LEU A 273 -8.04 -22.98 9.70
C LEU A 273 -6.84 -23.72 10.29
N LEU A 274 -5.69 -23.07 10.38
CA LEU A 274 -4.51 -23.65 10.99
C LEU A 274 -4.74 -24.06 12.44
N LYS A 275 -5.43 -23.21 13.21
CA LYS A 275 -5.70 -23.47 14.63
C LYS A 275 -6.79 -24.52 14.87
N ASN A 276 -7.87 -24.56 14.04
CA ASN A 276 -9.08 -25.29 14.36
C ASN A 276 -9.37 -26.47 13.42
N LYS A 277 -8.78 -26.52 12.22
CA LYS A 277 -9.07 -27.52 11.19
C LYS A 277 -7.86 -28.37 10.76
N GLY A 278 -6.68 -28.00 11.28
CA GLY A 278 -5.44 -28.72 11.00
C GLY A 278 -4.68 -28.23 9.78
N LYS A 279 -3.47 -28.75 9.66
CA LYS A 279 -2.44 -28.28 8.72
C LYS A 279 -2.81 -28.57 7.26
N GLU A 280 -3.39 -29.72 6.94
CA GLU A 280 -3.72 -30.10 5.57
C GLU A 280 -4.74 -29.16 4.93
N ILE A 281 -5.82 -28.84 5.65
CA ILE A 281 -6.85 -27.91 5.18
C ILE A 281 -6.30 -26.49 5.05
N TYR A 282 -5.40 -26.10 5.98
CA TYR A 282 -4.70 -24.82 5.89
C TYR A 282 -3.83 -24.77 4.62
N GLU A 283 -3.01 -25.77 4.34
CA GLU A 283 -2.14 -25.84 3.16
C GLU A 283 -2.92 -25.81 1.84
N GLU A 284 -4.04 -26.54 1.76
CA GLU A 284 -4.92 -26.50 0.60
C GLU A 284 -5.43 -25.07 0.34
N LYS A 285 -5.95 -24.40 1.37
CA LYS A 285 -6.50 -23.04 1.24
C LYS A 285 -5.40 -21.98 1.04
N LEU A 286 -4.23 -22.16 1.64
CA LEU A 286 -3.05 -21.35 1.37
C LEU A 286 -2.69 -21.40 -0.11
N ASN A 287 -2.52 -22.60 -0.68
CA ASN A 287 -2.14 -22.79 -2.08
C ASN A 287 -3.22 -22.28 -3.05
N ASN A 288 -4.50 -22.38 -2.69
CA ASN A 288 -5.59 -21.76 -3.44
C ASN A 288 -5.52 -20.22 -3.40
N SER A 289 -5.17 -19.61 -2.27
CA SER A 289 -4.98 -18.16 -2.15
C SER A 289 -3.78 -17.69 -2.97
N ILE A 290 -2.67 -18.42 -2.95
CA ILE A 290 -1.48 -18.17 -3.78
C ILE A 290 -1.84 -18.21 -5.26
N ALA A 291 -2.54 -19.26 -5.71
CA ALA A 291 -2.96 -19.40 -7.10
C ALA A 291 -3.91 -18.27 -7.52
N SER A 292 -4.83 -17.85 -6.66
CA SER A 292 -5.75 -16.74 -6.95
C SER A 292 -5.02 -15.39 -7.04
N LEU A 293 -4.01 -15.16 -6.20
CA LEU A 293 -3.17 -13.98 -6.27
C LEU A 293 -2.37 -13.95 -7.59
N LEU A 294 -1.67 -15.04 -7.91
CA LEU A 294 -0.82 -15.14 -9.11
C LEU A 294 -1.64 -15.07 -10.40
N PHE A 295 -2.85 -15.62 -10.41
CA PHE A 295 -3.81 -15.51 -11.52
C PHE A 295 -4.09 -14.05 -11.93
N ILE A 296 -4.03 -13.09 -10.98
CA ILE A 296 -4.31 -11.68 -11.25
C ILE A 296 -3.02 -10.86 -11.33
N ILE A 297 -2.10 -11.01 -10.34
CA ILE A 297 -0.96 -10.11 -10.22
C ILE A 297 0.05 -10.27 -11.37
N VAL A 298 0.28 -11.51 -11.83
CA VAL A 298 1.28 -11.77 -12.87
C VAL A 298 0.84 -11.18 -14.22
N PRO A 299 -0.37 -11.49 -14.77
CA PRO A 299 -0.79 -10.89 -16.03
C PRO A 299 -1.00 -9.37 -15.92
N MET A 300 -1.39 -8.86 -14.76
CA MET A 300 -1.49 -7.42 -14.54
C MET A 300 -0.10 -6.74 -14.63
N CYS A 301 0.90 -7.25 -13.92
CA CYS A 301 2.25 -6.68 -13.96
C CYS A 301 2.88 -6.80 -15.34
N LEU A 302 2.74 -7.94 -16.03
CA LEU A 302 3.28 -8.13 -17.38
C LEU A 302 2.49 -7.35 -18.44
N GLY A 303 1.19 -7.13 -18.25
CA GLY A 303 0.39 -6.22 -19.07
C GLY A 303 0.87 -4.76 -18.96
N VAL A 304 1.12 -4.29 -17.72
CA VAL A 304 1.72 -2.97 -17.48
C VAL A 304 3.14 -2.88 -18.04
N PHE A 305 3.92 -3.95 -17.90
CA PHE A 305 5.29 -4.03 -18.44
C PHE A 305 5.32 -3.80 -19.96
N VAL A 306 4.50 -4.51 -20.73
CA VAL A 306 4.47 -4.38 -22.19
C VAL A 306 3.83 -3.07 -22.66
N LEU A 307 2.97 -2.47 -21.86
CA LEU A 307 2.29 -1.20 -22.13
C LEU A 307 2.90 -0.01 -21.39
N SER A 308 4.11 -0.15 -20.82
CA SER A 308 4.72 0.86 -19.96
C SER A 308 4.81 2.24 -20.64
N LYS A 309 5.18 2.30 -21.93
CA LYS A 309 5.24 3.55 -22.69
C LYS A 309 3.86 4.21 -22.79
N GLU A 310 2.86 3.46 -23.18
CA GLU A 310 1.49 3.95 -23.35
C GLU A 310 0.90 4.42 -22.02
N ILE A 311 1.11 3.63 -20.97
CA ILE A 311 0.62 3.97 -19.61
C ILE A 311 1.27 5.26 -19.10
N ILE A 312 2.61 5.41 -19.24
CA ILE A 312 3.30 6.65 -18.84
C ILE A 312 2.76 7.85 -19.62
N ILE A 313 2.62 7.75 -20.93
CA ILE A 313 2.12 8.86 -21.75
C ILE A 313 0.68 9.22 -21.38
N LEU A 314 -0.19 8.23 -21.18
CA LEU A 314 -1.59 8.43 -20.85
C LEU A 314 -1.78 8.93 -19.42
N TYR A 315 -0.99 8.46 -18.47
CA TYR A 315 -1.16 8.82 -17.06
C TYR A 315 -0.41 10.11 -16.71
N ALA A 316 0.89 10.17 -17.00
CA ALA A 316 1.76 11.25 -16.54
C ALA A 316 2.15 12.24 -17.66
N GLY A 317 2.01 11.87 -18.94
CA GLY A 317 2.38 12.70 -20.09
C GLY A 317 3.80 12.46 -20.60
N LYS A 318 4.12 13.10 -21.73
CA LYS A 318 5.42 12.90 -22.43
C LYS A 318 6.63 13.33 -21.61
N LYS A 319 6.49 14.26 -20.67
CA LYS A 319 7.59 14.72 -19.80
C LYS A 319 8.12 13.63 -18.85
N TYR A 320 7.39 12.51 -18.70
CA TYR A 320 7.77 11.36 -17.86
C TYR A 320 8.29 10.17 -18.65
N LEU A 321 8.68 10.30 -19.91
CA LEU A 321 9.20 9.17 -20.72
C LEU A 321 10.37 8.44 -20.06
N ALA A 322 11.19 9.13 -19.28
CA ALA A 322 12.28 8.53 -18.50
C ALA A 322 11.79 7.49 -17.46
N ALA A 323 10.49 7.51 -17.09
CA ALA A 323 9.91 6.55 -16.15
C ALA A 323 9.51 5.21 -16.81
N ILE A 324 9.66 5.04 -18.12
CA ILE A 324 9.26 3.79 -18.82
C ILE A 324 10.06 2.59 -18.31
N VAL A 325 11.39 2.65 -18.32
CA VAL A 325 12.25 1.55 -17.86
C VAL A 325 12.08 1.32 -16.35
N PRO A 326 12.09 2.35 -15.48
CA PRO A 326 11.72 2.20 -14.07
C PRO A 326 10.36 1.51 -13.86
N LEU A 327 9.33 1.82 -14.66
CA LEU A 327 8.02 1.18 -14.56
C LEU A 327 8.09 -0.31 -14.92
N MET A 328 8.86 -0.68 -15.96
CA MET A 328 9.08 -2.08 -16.32
C MET A 328 9.74 -2.86 -15.16
N ILE A 329 10.75 -2.29 -14.52
CA ILE A 329 11.41 -2.90 -13.35
C ILE A 329 10.47 -2.96 -12.16
N ALA A 330 9.70 -1.89 -11.89
CA ALA A 330 8.72 -1.86 -10.83
C ALA A 330 7.65 -2.96 -10.98
N CYS A 331 7.27 -3.35 -12.20
CA CYS A 331 6.37 -4.47 -12.45
C CYS A 331 6.96 -5.80 -11.97
N ILE A 332 8.24 -6.06 -12.24
CA ILE A 332 8.94 -7.27 -11.78
C ILE A 332 9.09 -7.24 -10.26
N THR A 333 9.56 -6.12 -9.72
CA THR A 333 9.68 -5.87 -8.27
C THR A 333 8.34 -6.12 -7.56
N ARG A 334 7.22 -5.69 -8.15
CA ARG A 334 5.89 -5.88 -7.57
C ARG A 334 5.49 -7.35 -7.45
N ILE A 335 5.89 -8.20 -8.39
CA ILE A 335 5.67 -9.65 -8.29
C ILE A 335 6.43 -10.20 -7.08
N PHE A 336 7.69 -9.78 -6.88
CA PHE A 336 8.49 -10.24 -5.74
C PHE A 336 7.93 -9.74 -4.40
N ILE A 337 7.53 -8.47 -4.29
CA ILE A 337 6.83 -7.92 -3.12
C ILE A 337 5.53 -8.72 -2.83
N SER A 338 4.81 -9.15 -3.87
CA SER A 338 3.59 -9.93 -3.69
C SER A 338 3.86 -11.33 -3.15
N LEU A 339 4.94 -11.97 -3.61
CA LEU A 339 5.38 -13.29 -3.11
C LEU A 339 5.91 -13.20 -1.67
N GLU A 340 6.68 -12.15 -1.37
CA GLU A 340 7.14 -11.82 -0.02
C GLU A 340 5.93 -11.63 0.92
N SER A 341 4.97 -10.82 0.52
CA SER A 341 3.76 -10.55 1.31
C SER A 341 2.92 -11.80 1.58
N VAL A 342 2.86 -12.75 0.64
CA VAL A 342 2.26 -14.08 0.86
C VAL A 342 2.99 -14.81 1.97
N MET A 343 4.33 -14.86 1.92
CA MET A 343 5.12 -15.57 2.93
C MET A 343 4.96 -14.94 4.32
N ASN A 344 5.04 -13.62 4.40
CA ASN A 344 4.91 -12.91 5.68
C ASN A 344 3.49 -13.05 6.26
N ASN A 345 2.47 -12.73 5.47
CA ASN A 345 1.10 -12.58 5.99
C ASN A 345 0.31 -13.89 6.03
N LEU A 346 0.54 -14.81 5.10
CA LEU A 346 -0.24 -16.06 5.01
C LEU A 346 0.50 -17.29 5.57
N VAL A 347 1.84 -17.21 5.72
CA VAL A 347 2.64 -18.34 6.22
C VAL A 347 3.26 -18.02 7.58
N MET A 348 4.10 -16.98 7.68
CA MET A 348 4.84 -16.70 8.93
C MET A 348 3.89 -16.20 10.04
N TYR A 349 3.04 -15.21 9.74
CA TYR A 349 2.14 -14.60 10.71
C TYR A 349 1.15 -15.61 11.34
N PRO A 350 0.41 -16.46 10.58
CA PRO A 350 -0.48 -17.46 11.18
C PRO A 350 0.22 -18.50 12.05
N ASN A 351 1.52 -18.70 11.83
CA ASN A 351 2.36 -19.63 12.57
C ASN A 351 3.14 -18.97 13.74
N ASN A 352 2.78 -17.72 14.13
CA ASN A 352 3.41 -16.95 15.22
C ASN A 352 4.94 -16.81 15.02
N ARG A 353 5.38 -16.46 13.82
CA ARG A 353 6.78 -16.23 13.45
C ARG A 353 7.09 -14.78 13.10
N GLU A 354 6.44 -13.84 13.78
CA GLU A 354 6.63 -12.40 13.59
C GLU A 354 8.08 -11.98 13.93
N ASP A 355 8.70 -12.63 14.91
CA ASP A 355 10.10 -12.46 15.26
C ASP A 355 11.04 -12.70 14.06
N ARG A 356 10.71 -13.72 13.25
CA ARG A 356 11.46 -14.03 12.06
C ARG A 356 11.20 -13.03 10.93
N ILE A 357 9.94 -12.61 10.72
CA ILE A 357 9.62 -11.55 9.76
C ILE A 357 10.50 -10.34 10.06
N LEU A 358 10.46 -9.87 11.32
CA LEU A 358 11.22 -8.71 11.75
C LEU A 358 12.73 -8.89 11.50
N LYS A 359 13.30 -10.02 11.92
CA LYS A 359 14.73 -10.28 11.77
C LYS A 359 15.17 -10.30 10.31
N VAL A 360 14.44 -10.99 9.43
CA VAL A 360 14.78 -11.09 8.01
C VAL A 360 14.60 -9.75 7.33
N SER A 361 13.50 -9.03 7.59
CA SER A 361 13.26 -7.69 7.02
C SER A 361 14.33 -6.68 7.45
N LEU A 362 14.78 -6.72 8.72
CA LEU A 362 15.87 -5.85 9.18
C LEU A 362 17.20 -6.16 8.47
N ILE A 363 17.57 -7.44 8.35
CA ILE A 363 18.80 -7.83 7.67
C ILE A 363 18.73 -7.43 6.19
N CYS A 364 17.66 -7.76 5.52
CA CYS A 364 17.48 -7.47 4.11
C CYS A 364 17.35 -5.96 3.84
N GLY A 365 16.62 -5.22 4.67
CA GLY A 365 16.51 -3.76 4.58
C GLY A 365 17.86 -3.06 4.79
N THR A 366 18.65 -3.51 5.78
CA THR A 366 20.01 -2.98 5.97
C THR A 366 20.92 -3.32 4.80
N SER A 367 20.77 -4.53 4.22
CA SER A 367 21.52 -4.91 3.01
C SER A 367 21.15 -4.03 1.81
N ASN A 368 19.86 -3.71 1.63
CA ASN A 368 19.40 -2.78 0.61
C ASN A 368 20.07 -1.41 0.75
N LEU A 369 20.09 -0.87 1.97
CA LEU A 369 20.73 0.42 2.27
C LEU A 369 22.23 0.40 1.92
N ILE A 370 22.94 -0.66 2.32
CA ILE A 370 24.37 -0.82 2.03
C ILE A 370 24.62 -0.89 0.51
N ILE A 371 23.83 -1.70 -0.21
CA ILE A 371 23.95 -1.83 -1.66
C ILE A 371 23.68 -0.48 -2.34
N ASN A 372 22.60 0.23 -1.95
CA ASN A 372 22.29 1.53 -2.49
C ASN A 372 23.40 2.55 -2.22
N TYR A 373 24.02 2.53 -1.03
CA TYR A 373 25.15 3.39 -0.72
C TYR A 373 26.39 3.05 -1.57
N LEU A 374 26.66 1.79 -1.83
CA LEU A 374 27.71 1.36 -2.75
C LEU A 374 27.43 1.85 -4.18
N LEU A 375 26.19 1.75 -4.66
CA LEU A 375 25.79 2.28 -5.97
C LEU A 375 25.96 3.80 -6.06
N VAL A 376 25.75 4.53 -4.95
CA VAL A 376 26.03 5.97 -4.86
C VAL A 376 27.54 6.23 -5.00
N THR A 377 28.39 5.49 -4.27
CA THR A 377 29.85 5.66 -4.33
C THR A 377 30.41 5.36 -5.71
N PHE A 378 29.87 4.37 -6.42
CA PHE A 378 30.22 4.05 -7.80
C PHE A 378 29.56 4.96 -8.85
N LYS A 379 28.75 5.95 -8.44
CA LYS A 379 28.04 6.92 -9.31
C LYS A 379 27.06 6.25 -10.31
N ILE A 380 26.52 5.09 -9.97
CA ILE A 380 25.55 4.36 -10.80
C ILE A 380 24.16 4.26 -10.13
N PHE A 381 23.97 4.96 -9.01
CA PHE A 381 22.69 5.01 -8.33
C PHE A 381 21.67 5.83 -9.16
N SER A 382 20.51 5.26 -9.42
CA SER A 382 19.48 5.82 -10.30
C SER A 382 18.11 5.24 -9.93
N PRO A 383 16.99 5.78 -10.46
CA PRO A 383 15.67 5.17 -10.28
C PRO A 383 15.60 3.70 -10.71
N ILE A 384 16.34 3.34 -11.74
CA ILE A 384 16.43 1.97 -12.27
C ILE A 384 17.10 1.05 -11.25
N THR A 385 18.28 1.44 -10.78
CA THR A 385 19.07 0.61 -9.85
C THR A 385 18.41 0.53 -8.48
N ALA A 386 17.80 1.60 -7.98
CA ALA A 386 17.06 1.61 -6.73
C ALA A 386 15.86 0.63 -6.76
N LEU A 387 15.05 0.63 -7.83
CA LEU A 387 13.96 -0.33 -7.99
C LEU A 387 14.46 -1.77 -8.14
N ALA A 388 15.59 -1.97 -8.83
CA ALA A 388 16.17 -3.29 -9.01
C ALA A 388 16.72 -3.85 -7.68
N THR A 389 17.43 -3.05 -6.88
CA THR A 389 17.92 -3.46 -5.56
C THR A 389 16.78 -3.79 -4.62
N THR A 390 15.73 -2.97 -4.57
CA THR A 390 14.50 -3.26 -3.81
C THR A 390 13.90 -4.59 -4.27
N GLY A 391 13.76 -4.82 -5.57
CA GLY A 391 13.24 -6.09 -6.10
C GLY A 391 14.08 -7.31 -5.72
N LEU A 392 15.41 -7.20 -5.76
CA LEU A 392 16.32 -8.28 -5.36
C LEU A 392 16.23 -8.58 -3.85
N VAL A 393 16.10 -7.55 -3.03
CA VAL A 393 15.94 -7.70 -1.58
C VAL A 393 14.61 -8.38 -1.24
N GLU A 394 13.52 -7.98 -1.86
CA GLU A 394 12.20 -8.60 -1.67
C GLU A 394 12.19 -10.06 -2.12
N LEU A 395 12.88 -10.36 -3.22
CA LEU A 395 13.09 -11.73 -3.68
C LEU A 395 13.90 -12.53 -2.65
N ALA A 396 14.92 -11.94 -2.03
CA ALA A 396 15.73 -12.59 -0.99
C ALA A 396 14.90 -12.88 0.28
N VAL A 397 14.03 -11.94 0.71
CA VAL A 397 13.09 -12.17 1.81
C VAL A 397 12.15 -13.32 1.48
N PHE A 398 11.54 -13.29 0.29
CA PHE A 398 10.68 -14.37 -0.18
C PHE A 398 11.38 -15.74 -0.15
N ILE A 399 12.57 -15.85 -0.76
CA ILE A 399 13.33 -17.11 -0.84
C ILE A 399 13.68 -17.60 0.57
N THR A 400 14.14 -16.72 1.46
CA THR A 400 14.51 -17.04 2.84
C THR A 400 13.32 -17.62 3.62
N HIS A 401 12.16 -16.99 3.51
CA HIS A 401 10.94 -17.46 4.16
C HIS A 401 10.37 -18.73 3.51
N TYR A 402 10.44 -18.83 2.17
CA TYR A 402 10.01 -20.01 1.43
C TYR A 402 10.80 -21.27 1.82
N ILE A 403 12.13 -21.18 1.86
CA ILE A 403 13.02 -22.29 2.29
C ILE A 403 12.72 -22.67 3.74
N TYR A 404 12.56 -21.68 4.62
CA TYR A 404 12.26 -21.94 6.02
C TYR A 404 10.89 -22.62 6.20
N ALA A 405 9.86 -22.14 5.53
CA ALA A 405 8.52 -22.73 5.57
C ALA A 405 8.56 -24.21 5.15
N ARG A 406 9.26 -24.51 4.05
CA ARG A 406 9.34 -25.89 3.55
C ARG A 406 10.22 -26.79 4.39
N ARG A 407 11.43 -26.34 4.80
CA ARG A 407 12.42 -27.20 5.47
C ARG A 407 12.25 -27.28 6.99
N LYS A 408 11.83 -26.19 7.64
CA LYS A 408 11.75 -26.14 9.11
C LYS A 408 10.32 -26.25 9.65
N MET A 409 9.34 -25.75 8.90
CA MET A 409 7.93 -25.80 9.32
C MET A 409 7.19 -26.96 8.62
N ASN A 410 7.81 -27.61 7.64
CA ASN A 410 7.22 -28.67 6.81
C ASN A 410 5.88 -28.24 6.18
N ILE A 411 5.73 -26.96 5.82
CA ILE A 411 4.53 -26.43 5.16
C ILE A 411 4.67 -26.60 3.65
N ASN A 412 3.69 -27.22 3.00
CA ASN A 412 3.68 -27.42 1.55
C ASN A 412 3.20 -26.16 0.82
N VAL A 413 4.12 -25.22 0.60
CA VAL A 413 3.87 -23.99 -0.17
C VAL A 413 4.14 -24.25 -1.65
N GLN A 414 3.14 -24.11 -2.51
CA GLN A 414 3.20 -24.46 -3.95
C GLN A 414 3.17 -23.22 -4.85
N VAL A 415 4.16 -22.32 -4.71
CA VAL A 415 4.27 -21.15 -5.59
C VAL A 415 4.53 -21.57 -7.05
N PHE A 416 5.39 -22.57 -7.25
CA PHE A 416 5.80 -23.07 -8.57
C PHE A 416 5.03 -24.33 -9.01
N SER A 417 3.74 -24.43 -8.65
CA SER A 417 2.88 -25.52 -9.15
C SER A 417 2.67 -25.42 -10.67
N LYS A 418 2.36 -26.54 -11.33
CA LYS A 418 2.04 -26.53 -12.78
C LYS A 418 0.97 -25.50 -13.15
N LYS A 419 -0.02 -25.31 -12.29
CA LYS A 419 -1.08 -24.32 -12.44
C LYS A 419 -0.53 -22.88 -12.42
N ASN A 420 0.28 -22.56 -11.44
CA ASN A 420 0.86 -21.23 -11.28
C ASN A 420 1.86 -20.90 -12.38
N MET A 421 2.66 -21.90 -12.80
CA MET A 421 3.56 -21.78 -13.95
C MET A 421 2.80 -21.50 -15.25
N THR A 422 1.57 -22.02 -15.41
CA THR A 422 0.73 -21.66 -16.55
C THR A 422 0.43 -20.17 -16.59
N TYR A 423 0.10 -19.55 -15.45
CA TYR A 423 -0.15 -18.10 -15.38
C TYR A 423 1.09 -17.30 -15.77
N ILE A 424 2.26 -17.71 -15.30
CA ILE A 424 3.53 -17.05 -15.59
C ILE A 424 3.86 -17.16 -17.09
N ILE A 425 3.81 -18.39 -17.64
CA ILE A 425 4.16 -18.62 -19.05
C ILE A 425 3.21 -17.87 -19.99
N LEU A 426 1.89 -17.94 -19.75
CA LEU A 426 0.91 -17.22 -20.57
C LEU A 426 1.13 -15.71 -20.53
N SER A 427 1.47 -15.19 -19.37
CA SER A 427 1.72 -13.75 -19.24
C SER A 427 3.05 -13.33 -19.88
N LEU A 428 4.08 -14.17 -19.86
CA LEU A 428 5.34 -13.91 -20.57
C LEU A 428 5.14 -13.83 -22.09
N LEU A 429 4.14 -14.53 -22.65
CA LEU A 429 3.80 -14.43 -24.07
C LEU A 429 3.25 -13.04 -24.47
N PHE A 430 2.88 -12.20 -23.51
CA PHE A 430 2.50 -10.80 -23.79
C PHE A 430 3.65 -10.02 -24.43
N ILE A 431 4.91 -10.36 -24.09
CA ILE A 431 6.10 -9.69 -24.64
C ILE A 431 6.20 -9.89 -26.16
N PRO A 432 6.33 -11.12 -26.70
CA PRO A 432 6.40 -11.32 -28.14
C PRO A 432 5.14 -10.85 -28.89
N ILE A 433 3.94 -10.97 -28.30
CA ILE A 433 2.70 -10.47 -28.90
C ILE A 433 2.79 -8.95 -29.06
N SER A 434 3.18 -8.23 -28.00
CA SER A 434 3.29 -6.77 -28.06
C SER A 434 4.33 -6.31 -29.09
N LEU A 435 5.47 -7.01 -29.20
CA LEU A 435 6.51 -6.72 -30.19
C LEU A 435 6.01 -6.95 -31.62
N LEU A 436 5.26 -8.02 -31.86
CA LEU A 436 4.69 -8.31 -33.19
C LEU A 436 3.64 -7.26 -33.60
N LEU A 437 2.73 -6.91 -32.69
CA LEU A 437 1.68 -5.92 -32.97
C LEU A 437 2.26 -4.50 -33.20
N ARG A 438 3.35 -4.15 -32.52
CA ARG A 438 4.04 -2.87 -32.76
C ARG A 438 4.66 -2.77 -34.15
N LYS A 439 5.07 -3.89 -34.76
CA LYS A 439 5.60 -3.90 -36.15
C LYS A 439 4.55 -3.51 -37.20
N LEU A 440 3.25 -3.62 -36.88
CA LEU A 440 2.18 -3.25 -37.80
C LEU A 440 1.99 -1.74 -38.00
N ASN A 441 2.66 -0.90 -37.18
CA ASN A 441 2.63 0.57 -37.25
C ASN A 441 1.24 1.21 -37.34
N LEU A 442 0.25 0.64 -36.65
CA LEU A 442 -1.16 1.05 -36.69
C LEU A 442 -1.53 2.32 -35.90
N GLY A 443 -0.50 3.05 -35.43
CA GLY A 443 -0.68 4.22 -34.59
C GLY A 443 -0.84 3.88 -33.07
N PHE A 444 -0.65 4.89 -32.22
CA PHE A 444 -0.49 4.75 -30.78
C PHE A 444 -1.70 4.05 -30.08
N TYR A 445 -2.91 4.59 -30.28
CA TYR A 445 -4.11 4.08 -29.58
C TYR A 445 -4.57 2.73 -30.10
N ILE A 446 -4.50 2.52 -31.42
CA ILE A 446 -4.93 1.26 -32.03
C ILE A 446 -4.00 0.13 -31.62
N THR A 447 -2.69 0.35 -31.64
CA THR A 447 -1.68 -0.63 -31.19
C THR A 447 -1.89 -0.98 -29.72
N MET A 448 -2.10 0.00 -28.86
CA MET A 448 -2.37 -0.22 -27.43
C MET A 448 -3.61 -1.09 -27.21
N ILE A 449 -4.73 -0.75 -27.85
CA ILE A 449 -5.99 -1.50 -27.73
C ILE A 449 -5.82 -2.94 -28.24
N LEU A 450 -5.15 -3.12 -29.37
CA LEU A 450 -4.88 -4.45 -29.92
C LEU A 450 -4.02 -5.30 -29.00
N ILE A 451 -2.98 -4.71 -28.39
CA ILE A 451 -2.13 -5.43 -27.40
C ILE A 451 -3.00 -5.88 -26.22
N ILE A 452 -3.84 -4.98 -25.66
CA ILE A 452 -4.71 -5.31 -24.53
C ILE A 452 -5.64 -6.48 -24.90
N ILE A 453 -6.34 -6.37 -26.04
CA ILE A 453 -7.30 -7.39 -26.49
C ILE A 453 -6.59 -8.72 -26.75
N ALA A 454 -5.48 -8.72 -27.48
CA ALA A 454 -4.74 -9.93 -27.81
C ALA A 454 -4.21 -10.64 -26.56
N CYS A 455 -3.62 -9.89 -25.60
CA CYS A 455 -3.13 -10.45 -24.34
C CYS A 455 -4.27 -11.00 -23.47
N MET A 456 -5.40 -10.30 -23.38
CA MET A 456 -6.57 -10.77 -22.64
C MET A 456 -7.17 -12.02 -23.29
N LEU A 457 -7.36 -12.02 -24.60
CA LEU A 457 -7.89 -13.18 -25.33
C LEU A 457 -6.99 -14.40 -25.16
N LEU A 458 -5.68 -14.25 -25.37
CA LEU A 458 -4.72 -15.35 -25.15
C LEU A 458 -4.86 -15.92 -23.73
N TYR A 459 -4.82 -15.05 -22.72
CA TYR A 459 -4.84 -15.48 -21.33
C TYR A 459 -6.14 -16.20 -20.97
N PHE A 460 -7.28 -15.58 -21.24
CA PHE A 460 -8.58 -16.14 -20.85
C PHE A 460 -9.02 -17.33 -21.70
N ILE A 461 -8.73 -17.36 -23.01
CA ILE A 461 -9.08 -18.50 -23.87
C ILE A 461 -8.30 -19.75 -23.45
N VAL A 462 -6.99 -19.63 -23.25
CA VAL A 462 -6.18 -20.79 -22.83
C VAL A 462 -6.59 -21.30 -21.46
N LEU A 463 -6.88 -20.40 -20.50
CA LEU A 463 -7.35 -20.81 -19.18
C LEU A 463 -8.77 -21.41 -19.23
N TYR A 464 -9.61 -20.96 -20.14
CA TYR A 464 -10.93 -21.54 -20.36
C TYR A 464 -10.83 -22.97 -20.93
N ILE A 465 -9.99 -23.19 -21.94
CA ILE A 465 -9.73 -24.52 -22.52
C ILE A 465 -9.16 -25.47 -21.47
N LYS A 466 -8.24 -24.97 -20.60
CA LYS A 466 -7.67 -25.74 -19.49
C LYS A 466 -8.64 -25.93 -18.31
N LYS A 467 -9.85 -25.38 -18.36
CA LYS A 467 -10.85 -25.40 -17.28
C LYS A 467 -10.26 -24.95 -15.94
N ASP A 468 -9.51 -23.81 -15.96
CA ASP A 468 -8.87 -23.30 -14.76
C ASP A 468 -9.88 -22.95 -13.67
N ASN A 469 -9.66 -23.44 -12.44
CA ASN A 469 -10.60 -23.30 -11.33
C ASN A 469 -10.88 -21.84 -10.95
N ASN A 470 -9.88 -20.94 -11.04
CA ASN A 470 -10.06 -19.52 -10.70
C ASN A 470 -10.94 -18.82 -11.73
N LEU A 471 -10.70 -19.11 -13.03
CA LEU A 471 -11.52 -18.56 -14.11
C LEU A 471 -12.94 -19.13 -14.07
N MET A 472 -13.10 -20.46 -13.91
CA MET A 472 -14.42 -21.07 -13.83
C MET A 472 -15.25 -20.56 -12.67
N PHE A 473 -14.63 -20.38 -11.50
CA PHE A 473 -15.31 -19.78 -10.34
C PHE A 473 -15.83 -18.36 -10.62
N ILE A 474 -15.07 -17.54 -11.35
CA ILE A 474 -15.50 -16.19 -11.75
C ILE A 474 -16.69 -16.29 -12.72
N LEU A 475 -16.58 -17.14 -13.76
CA LEU A 475 -17.62 -17.32 -14.78
C LEU A 475 -18.94 -17.83 -14.17
N ASP A 476 -18.87 -18.79 -13.25
CA ASP A 476 -20.05 -19.34 -12.59
C ASP A 476 -20.75 -18.30 -11.70
N LYS A 477 -20.00 -17.47 -11.01
CA LYS A 477 -20.57 -16.33 -10.26
C LYS A 477 -21.30 -15.34 -11.17
N PHE A 478 -20.74 -15.03 -12.33
CA PHE A 478 -21.40 -14.17 -13.32
C PHE A 478 -22.67 -14.81 -13.88
N LYS A 479 -22.62 -16.09 -14.28
CA LYS A 479 -23.80 -16.83 -14.77
C LYS A 479 -24.92 -16.87 -13.73
N ASN A 480 -24.61 -17.11 -12.46
CA ASN A 480 -25.61 -17.15 -11.39
C ASN A 480 -26.24 -15.79 -11.12
N LYS A 481 -25.47 -14.69 -11.18
CA LYS A 481 -26.02 -13.33 -11.05
C LYS A 481 -26.96 -12.97 -12.21
N LEU A 482 -26.63 -13.35 -13.43
CA LEU A 482 -27.50 -13.13 -14.60
C LEU A 482 -28.80 -13.94 -14.54
N LYS A 483 -28.79 -15.11 -13.91
CA LYS A 483 -30.00 -15.92 -13.69
C LYS A 483 -30.91 -15.35 -12.59
N VAL A 484 -30.34 -14.75 -11.54
CA VAL A 484 -31.11 -14.13 -10.44
C VAL A 484 -31.72 -12.78 -10.86
N GLY A 485 -31.08 -12.03 -11.78
CA GLY A 485 -31.62 -10.77 -12.30
C GLY A 485 -32.71 -10.93 -13.38
N LYS A 486 -33.03 -12.20 -13.78
CA LYS A 486 -34.12 -12.53 -14.72
C LYS A 486 -35.35 -13.13 -14.01
N LYS A 487 -35.38 -13.21 -12.72
CA LYS A 487 -36.52 -13.48 -11.88
C LYS A 487 -36.90 -12.22 -11.10
#